data_1278cca46e17c59bac4b0a272a70a2f0
#
_entry.id   1278cca46e17c59bac4b0a272a70a2f0
#
_cell.length_a   1.000
_cell.length_b   1.000
_cell.length_c   1.000
_cell.angle_alpha   90.00
_cell.angle_beta   90.00
_cell.angle_gamma   90.00
#
_symmetry.space_group_name_H-M   'P 1'
#
loop_
_entity.id
_entity.type
_entity.pdbx_description
1 polymer ?
#
loop_
_entity_poly.entity_id
_entity_poly.type
_entity_poly.pdbx_seq_one_letter_code
_entity_poly.pdbx_strand_id
1 'polypeptide(L)'
;MTKYIFVTGGVVSGLGKGITAASLGRLLKSRGLKVAAQKLDPYINVDPGTMSPFQHGEVYVTEDGAETDLDLGHYERFIDEDLNKYSNLTTGKVYWNVLNKERRGEYLGSTVQVIPHITNEIKNFVYNVGRHSDADVVITEIGGTIGDIESQPFIEAVRQISLEVGRENSLFIHVCLVPFLSGSDEHKSKPAQHSVKELQGMGVNPDVIVLRCDRPLEESIFNKIALFCNVSKECVIENITLSCLYEAPLMLEKSNLSSVVCKRLNLDAPEPDLAEWEELIGRIKAEKDSVTIGLVGKYVQLHDAYLSVAEALRHAGYFYNAQVKIKWIDSEKITNDNLDETFEGVKGIIVPGGFGDRGIEGMILSAEYARENKIPYFGICLGMQIAVIEFARNVAGIKDADSGEFAELCKNKVIDFMPGQSDEIDKGGTLRLGAYPCVIKPGTVMEKCYGKTEISERHRHRYEFNNDYRQTLEQAGLTLSGISPDGNLVETVEIADSPFFVGVQYHPEFKSRPNKPHPLFKGFINAALNR
;
A
#
# COMPACT_ATOMS: atom_id res chain seq x y z
N MET A 1 -0.63 17.35 23.87
CA MET A 1 0.21 16.14 24.11
C MET A 1 -0.35 15.05 23.21
N THR A 2 0.50 14.41 22.41
CA THR A 2 0.11 13.34 21.48
C THR A 2 -0.50 12.15 22.23
N LYS A 3 -1.61 11.62 21.75
CA LYS A 3 -2.27 10.41 22.27
C LYS A 3 -1.83 9.20 21.45
N TYR A 4 -1.69 8.06 22.11
CA TYR A 4 -1.21 6.82 21.48
C TYR A 4 -2.28 5.74 21.53
N ILE A 5 -2.63 5.18 20.39
CA ILE A 5 -3.58 4.07 20.25
C ILE A 5 -2.83 2.87 19.72
N PHE A 6 -2.86 1.75 20.44
CA PHE A 6 -2.21 0.51 20.07
C PHE A 6 -3.26 -0.51 19.64
N VAL A 7 -3.15 -0.98 18.39
CA VAL A 7 -4.07 -1.98 17.82
C VAL A 7 -3.37 -3.32 17.80
N THR A 8 -3.88 -4.25 18.58
CA THR A 8 -3.39 -5.64 18.68
C THR A 8 -4.44 -6.60 18.15
N GLY A 9 -4.08 -7.83 17.87
CA GLY A 9 -5.05 -8.84 17.46
C GLY A 9 -4.67 -10.24 17.89
N GLY A 10 -5.64 -11.09 17.96
CA GLY A 10 -5.45 -12.46 18.39
C GLY A 10 -6.37 -13.45 17.71
N VAL A 11 -6.11 -14.74 17.95
CA VAL A 11 -6.75 -15.93 17.39
C VAL A 11 -6.17 -16.34 16.04
N VAL A 12 -6.17 -15.47 15.01
CA VAL A 12 -5.61 -15.74 13.68
C VAL A 12 -5.04 -14.47 13.06
N SER A 13 -4.16 -14.62 12.06
CA SER A 13 -3.71 -13.52 11.20
C SER A 13 -4.83 -13.10 10.22
N GLY A 14 -4.69 -11.92 9.59
CA GLY A 14 -5.67 -11.46 8.59
C GLY A 14 -7.03 -11.03 9.16
N LEU A 15 -7.14 -10.76 10.47
CA LEU A 15 -8.38 -10.32 11.13
C LEU A 15 -8.84 -8.90 10.73
N GLY A 16 -8.05 -8.17 9.96
CA GLY A 16 -8.35 -6.80 9.59
C GLY A 16 -7.99 -5.77 10.67
N LYS A 17 -6.89 -6.01 11.42
CA LYS A 17 -6.27 -5.00 12.30
C LYS A 17 -5.96 -3.70 11.55
N GLY A 18 -5.30 -3.83 10.37
CA GLY A 18 -4.95 -2.70 9.52
C GLY A 18 -6.17 -1.90 9.07
N ILE A 19 -7.22 -2.57 8.62
CA ILE A 19 -8.48 -1.91 8.23
C ILE A 19 -9.17 -1.24 9.43
N THR A 20 -9.12 -1.87 10.60
CA THR A 20 -9.66 -1.26 11.83
C THR A 20 -8.87 0.00 12.21
N ALA A 21 -7.52 -0.06 12.17
CA ALA A 21 -6.64 1.07 12.43
C ALA A 21 -6.84 2.21 11.41
N ALA A 22 -6.88 1.88 10.11
CA ALA A 22 -7.11 2.82 9.02
C ALA A 22 -8.49 3.49 9.12
N SER A 23 -9.53 2.71 9.43
CA SER A 23 -10.90 3.21 9.60
C SER A 23 -11.00 4.16 10.81
N LEU A 24 -10.40 3.79 11.93
CA LEU A 24 -10.34 4.68 13.09
C LEU A 24 -9.57 5.96 12.76
N GLY A 25 -8.46 5.85 12.02
CA GLY A 25 -7.70 7.01 11.56
C GLY A 25 -8.56 7.96 10.71
N ARG A 26 -9.36 7.43 9.78
CA ARG A 26 -10.33 8.22 8.99
C ARG A 26 -11.36 8.90 9.90
N LEU A 27 -11.94 8.16 10.84
CA LEU A 27 -12.95 8.70 11.75
C LEU A 27 -12.40 9.83 12.62
N LEU A 28 -11.21 9.68 13.19
CA LEU A 28 -10.56 10.73 13.99
C LEU A 28 -10.17 11.94 13.15
N LYS A 29 -9.69 11.72 11.91
CA LYS A 29 -9.44 12.81 10.96
C LYS A 29 -10.73 13.58 10.62
N SER A 30 -11.84 12.88 10.42
CA SER A 30 -13.17 13.47 10.16
C SER A 30 -13.71 14.27 11.36
N ARG A 31 -13.15 14.09 12.55
CA ARG A 31 -13.37 14.90 13.75
C ARG A 31 -12.42 16.11 13.84
N GLY A 32 -11.57 16.35 12.83
CA GLY A 32 -10.63 17.45 12.77
C GLY A 32 -9.29 17.21 13.47
N LEU A 33 -9.00 15.97 13.91
CA LEU A 33 -7.74 15.61 14.56
C LEU A 33 -6.65 15.30 13.52
N LYS A 34 -5.40 15.65 13.82
CA LYS A 34 -4.23 15.22 13.05
C LYS A 34 -3.86 13.81 13.46
N VAL A 35 -3.89 12.87 12.53
CA VAL A 35 -3.68 11.45 12.79
C VAL A 35 -2.46 10.96 12.03
N ALA A 36 -1.55 10.27 12.72
CA ALA A 36 -0.48 9.50 12.12
C ALA A 36 -0.71 8.00 12.34
N ALA A 37 -0.38 7.19 11.34
CA ALA A 37 -0.47 5.74 11.42
C ALA A 37 0.93 5.09 11.34
N GLN A 38 1.09 3.98 12.05
CA GLN A 38 2.33 3.21 12.11
C GLN A 38 2.05 1.72 12.22
N LYS A 39 2.93 0.91 11.62
CA LYS A 39 2.92 -0.54 11.74
C LYS A 39 4.23 -1.07 12.32
N LEU A 40 4.13 -1.99 13.26
CA LEU A 40 5.26 -2.73 13.83
C LEU A 40 5.17 -4.19 13.37
N ASP A 41 6.12 -4.61 12.52
CA ASP A 41 6.13 -5.94 11.90
C ASP A 41 7.13 -6.87 12.62
N PRO A 42 6.69 -8.04 13.11
CA PRO A 42 7.53 -8.90 13.94
C PRO A 42 8.52 -9.79 13.15
N TYR A 43 8.62 -9.66 11.82
CA TYR A 43 9.60 -10.43 11.05
C TYR A 43 11.02 -9.86 11.12
N ILE A 44 12.03 -10.72 10.81
CA ILE A 44 13.47 -10.41 10.95
C ILE A 44 14.05 -9.67 9.74
N ASN A 45 13.33 -9.57 8.63
CA ASN A 45 13.78 -8.74 7.51
C ASN A 45 13.94 -7.28 7.94
N VAL A 46 15.00 -6.61 7.46
CA VAL A 46 15.24 -5.19 7.77
C VAL A 46 14.13 -4.31 7.20
N ASP A 47 13.71 -4.63 5.97
CA ASP A 47 12.56 -4.10 5.27
C ASP A 47 11.98 -5.15 4.30
N PRO A 48 10.80 -4.93 3.70
CA PRO A 48 10.21 -5.86 2.76
C PRO A 48 10.78 -5.79 1.34
N GLY A 49 11.72 -4.90 1.05
CA GLY A 49 12.24 -4.64 -0.30
C GLY A 49 12.82 -5.85 -1.03
N THR A 50 13.37 -6.81 -0.28
CA THR A 50 13.92 -8.06 -0.81
C THR A 50 12.97 -9.25 -0.71
N MET A 51 11.77 -9.06 -0.17
CA MET A 51 10.80 -10.15 0.02
C MET A 51 10.07 -10.47 -1.29
N SER A 52 9.70 -11.74 -1.44
CA SER A 52 8.93 -12.18 -2.60
C SER A 52 7.49 -11.63 -2.56
N PRO A 53 7.01 -10.97 -3.63
CA PRO A 53 5.62 -10.54 -3.71
C PRO A 53 4.59 -11.68 -3.56
N PHE A 54 4.98 -12.92 -3.86
CA PHE A 54 4.12 -14.10 -3.64
C PHE A 54 3.90 -14.44 -2.16
N GLN A 55 4.75 -13.96 -1.25
CA GLN A 55 4.63 -14.23 0.18
C GLN A 55 4.06 -13.06 0.96
N HIS A 56 4.37 -11.83 0.55
CA HIS A 56 4.05 -10.61 1.31
C HIS A 56 3.14 -9.63 0.58
N GLY A 57 2.78 -9.90 -0.68
CA GLY A 57 2.08 -8.93 -1.50
C GLY A 57 3.02 -7.83 -2.01
N GLU A 58 2.45 -6.66 -2.33
CA GLU A 58 3.23 -5.54 -2.84
C GLU A 58 4.15 -4.93 -1.78
N VAL A 59 5.30 -4.41 -2.22
CA VAL A 59 6.15 -3.53 -1.41
C VAL A 59 5.66 -2.09 -1.63
N TYR A 60 5.13 -1.49 -0.56
CA TYR A 60 4.64 -0.11 -0.60
C TYR A 60 5.77 0.87 -0.30
N VAL A 61 5.88 1.96 -1.08
CA VAL A 61 6.94 2.96 -0.90
C VAL A 61 6.35 4.28 -0.42
N THR A 62 6.89 4.79 0.69
CA THR A 62 6.50 6.08 1.27
C THR A 62 7.06 7.27 0.48
N GLU A 63 6.59 8.48 0.79
CA GLU A 63 7.04 9.72 0.14
C GLU A 63 8.55 9.95 0.30
N ASP A 64 9.12 9.61 1.45
CA ASP A 64 10.55 9.74 1.75
C ASP A 64 11.39 8.49 1.44
N GLY A 65 10.83 7.51 0.71
CA GLY A 65 11.55 6.38 0.13
C GLY A 65 11.73 5.17 1.03
N ALA A 66 10.95 5.00 2.08
CA ALA A 66 10.96 3.76 2.83
C ALA A 66 10.17 2.67 2.10
N GLU A 67 10.77 1.49 1.94
CA GLU A 67 10.10 0.28 1.52
C GLU A 67 9.36 -0.34 2.72
N THR A 68 8.06 -0.58 2.57
CA THR A 68 7.18 -0.92 3.69
C THR A 68 6.15 -1.98 3.31
N ASP A 69 5.48 -2.52 4.31
CA ASP A 69 4.36 -3.45 4.14
C ASP A 69 3.15 -2.81 3.43
N LEU A 70 2.36 -3.62 2.76
CA LEU A 70 1.16 -3.19 2.00
C LEU A 70 0.08 -2.51 2.86
N ASP A 71 0.04 -2.78 4.16
CA ASP A 71 -0.94 -2.15 5.07
C ASP A 71 -0.78 -0.63 5.15
N LEU A 72 0.43 -0.10 4.89
CA LEU A 72 0.63 1.34 4.82
C LEU A 72 -0.18 1.98 3.69
N GLY A 73 -0.34 1.26 2.59
CA GLY A 73 -1.26 1.66 1.52
C GLY A 73 -2.70 1.79 2.00
N HIS A 74 -3.17 0.89 2.86
CA HIS A 74 -4.50 1.02 3.47
C HIS A 74 -4.59 2.27 4.34
N TYR A 75 -3.57 2.55 5.18
CA TYR A 75 -3.58 3.75 6.02
C TYR A 75 -3.66 5.02 5.17
N GLU A 76 -2.81 5.15 4.16
CA GLU A 76 -2.83 6.30 3.27
C GLU A 76 -4.16 6.46 2.51
N ARG A 77 -4.74 5.35 2.01
CA ARG A 77 -6.03 5.38 1.28
C ARG A 77 -7.20 5.81 2.16
N PHE A 78 -7.22 5.39 3.43
CA PHE A 78 -8.31 5.74 4.35
C PHE A 78 -8.11 7.10 5.00
N ILE A 79 -6.90 7.37 5.51
CA ILE A 79 -6.60 8.59 6.28
C ILE A 79 -6.40 9.79 5.35
N ASP A 80 -5.96 9.55 4.10
CA ASP A 80 -5.59 10.58 3.12
C ASP A 80 -4.46 11.49 3.66
N GLU A 81 -3.40 10.85 4.15
CA GLU A 81 -2.14 11.47 4.58
C GLU A 81 -0.99 10.64 4.03
N ASP A 82 0.07 11.31 3.56
CA ASP A 82 1.29 10.64 3.12
C ASP A 82 2.11 10.18 4.34
N LEU A 83 2.48 8.91 4.35
CA LEU A 83 3.28 8.31 5.40
C LEU A 83 4.79 8.46 5.11
N ASN A 84 5.60 8.18 6.11
CA ASN A 84 7.05 8.35 6.07
C ASN A 84 7.79 7.17 6.71
N LYS A 85 9.13 7.22 6.71
CA LYS A 85 10.01 6.15 7.23
C LYS A 85 9.78 5.78 8.70
N TYR A 86 9.10 6.60 9.47
CA TYR A 86 8.72 6.29 10.84
C TYR A 86 7.39 5.54 10.93
N SER A 87 6.71 5.34 9.81
CA SER A 87 5.42 4.66 9.79
C SER A 87 5.53 3.13 9.73
N ASN A 88 6.72 2.57 9.48
CA ASN A 88 6.94 1.11 9.49
C ASN A 88 8.25 0.73 10.20
N LEU A 89 8.16 -0.19 11.15
CA LEU A 89 9.28 -0.73 11.90
C LEU A 89 9.22 -2.25 11.94
N THR A 90 10.29 -2.91 11.48
CA THR A 90 10.45 -4.36 11.57
C THR A 90 11.33 -4.76 12.76
N THR A 91 11.17 -5.97 13.24
CA THR A 91 12.11 -6.55 14.23
C THR A 91 13.56 -6.51 13.71
N GLY A 92 13.77 -6.85 12.44
CA GLY A 92 15.11 -6.81 11.84
C GLY A 92 15.75 -5.43 11.92
N LYS A 93 15.01 -4.37 11.59
CA LYS A 93 15.49 -2.98 11.68
C LYS A 93 15.82 -2.56 13.10
N VAL A 94 15.02 -2.98 14.09
CA VAL A 94 15.29 -2.72 15.52
C VAL A 94 16.60 -3.36 15.94
N TYR A 95 16.77 -4.65 15.68
CA TYR A 95 17.99 -5.39 16.07
C TYR A 95 19.21 -4.85 15.31
N TRP A 96 19.08 -4.58 14.01
CA TRP A 96 20.15 -3.97 13.21
C TRP A 96 20.65 -2.65 13.82
N ASN A 97 19.73 -1.78 14.22
CA ASN A 97 20.08 -0.49 14.84
C ASN A 97 20.79 -0.69 16.19
N VAL A 98 20.26 -1.57 17.05
CA VAL A 98 20.84 -1.82 18.38
C VAL A 98 22.22 -2.47 18.26
N LEU A 99 22.39 -3.47 17.38
CA LEU A 99 23.68 -4.13 17.16
C LEU A 99 24.73 -3.15 16.58
N ASN A 100 24.34 -2.27 15.64
CA ASN A 100 25.24 -1.25 15.12
C ASN A 100 25.67 -0.25 16.21
N LYS A 101 24.76 0.18 17.09
CA LYS A 101 25.08 1.03 18.25
C LYS A 101 26.04 0.34 19.20
N GLU A 102 25.82 -0.96 19.48
CA GLU A 102 26.73 -1.77 20.31
C GLU A 102 28.13 -1.82 19.70
N ARG A 103 28.25 -2.15 18.39
CA ARG A 103 29.56 -2.21 17.70
C ARG A 103 30.29 -0.87 17.66
N ARG A 104 29.59 0.25 17.71
CA ARG A 104 30.16 1.61 17.80
C ARG A 104 30.53 2.00 19.25
N GLY A 105 30.23 1.16 20.25
CA GLY A 105 30.49 1.45 21.64
C GLY A 105 29.52 2.46 22.30
N GLU A 106 28.39 2.72 21.70
CA GLU A 106 27.43 3.73 22.20
C GLU A 106 26.80 3.34 23.55
N TYR A 107 26.85 2.06 23.93
CA TYR A 107 26.36 1.57 25.23
C TYR A 107 27.43 1.57 26.35
N LEU A 108 28.60 2.13 26.10
CA LEU A 108 29.68 2.37 27.11
C LEU A 108 30.06 1.10 27.93
N GLY A 109 30.05 -0.06 27.29
CA GLY A 109 30.43 -1.35 27.94
C GLY A 109 29.29 -2.02 28.73
N SER A 110 28.06 -1.48 28.67
CA SER A 110 26.90 -2.11 29.31
C SER A 110 26.51 -3.40 28.58
N THR A 111 25.98 -4.37 29.32
CA THR A 111 25.36 -5.57 28.72
C THR A 111 24.09 -5.17 27.98
N VAL A 112 24.06 -5.38 26.66
CA VAL A 112 22.89 -5.08 25.82
C VAL A 112 21.88 -6.22 25.93
N GLN A 113 20.64 -5.88 26.28
CA GLN A 113 19.53 -6.83 26.52
C GLN A 113 18.26 -6.39 25.78
N VAL A 114 17.29 -7.30 25.68
CA VAL A 114 15.98 -6.96 25.09
C VAL A 114 15.34 -5.81 25.86
N ILE A 115 15.31 -5.90 27.19
CA ILE A 115 14.93 -4.81 28.08
C ILE A 115 16.20 -4.30 28.78
N PRO A 116 16.55 -3.00 28.67
CA PRO A 116 15.77 -1.92 28.06
C PRO A 116 16.14 -1.57 26.60
N HIS A 117 17.17 -2.18 25.99
CA HIS A 117 17.79 -1.63 24.77
C HIS A 117 16.90 -1.78 23.52
N ILE A 118 16.37 -3.00 23.28
CA ILE A 118 15.44 -3.26 22.17
C ILE A 118 14.11 -2.50 22.42
N THR A 119 13.57 -2.58 23.63
CA THR A 119 12.32 -1.88 23.94
C THR A 119 12.46 -0.36 23.84
N ASN A 120 13.59 0.22 24.23
CA ASN A 120 13.84 1.66 24.06
C ASN A 120 13.94 2.08 22.59
N GLU A 121 14.57 1.25 21.74
CA GLU A 121 14.62 1.51 20.30
C GLU A 121 13.21 1.53 19.70
N ILE A 122 12.36 0.56 20.05
CA ILE A 122 10.96 0.50 19.63
C ILE A 122 10.19 1.73 20.13
N LYS A 123 10.29 2.07 21.42
CA LYS A 123 9.61 3.24 22.00
C LYS A 123 10.00 4.53 21.31
N ASN A 124 11.30 4.74 21.07
CA ASN A 124 11.80 5.92 20.36
C ASN A 124 11.19 6.03 18.96
N PHE A 125 11.05 4.90 18.27
CA PHE A 125 10.44 4.87 16.95
C PHE A 125 8.96 5.27 16.99
N VAL A 126 8.21 4.75 17.96
CA VAL A 126 6.80 5.12 18.16
C VAL A 126 6.65 6.62 18.50
N TYR A 127 7.51 7.15 19.35
CA TYR A 127 7.48 8.58 19.66
C TYR A 127 7.87 9.48 18.48
N ASN A 128 8.79 9.01 17.64
CA ASN A 128 9.28 9.79 16.50
C ASN A 128 8.21 10.01 15.45
N VAL A 129 7.32 9.05 15.17
CA VAL A 129 6.24 9.29 14.22
C VAL A 129 5.34 10.44 14.66
N GLY A 130 4.96 10.51 15.95
CA GLY A 130 4.16 11.59 16.49
C GLY A 130 4.86 12.96 16.43
N ARG A 131 6.18 12.98 16.72
CA ARG A 131 6.98 14.22 16.69
C ARG A 131 7.16 14.78 15.28
N HIS A 132 7.40 13.92 14.29
CA HIS A 132 7.64 14.34 12.90
C HIS A 132 6.36 14.72 12.15
N SER A 133 5.21 14.15 12.52
CA SER A 133 3.91 14.44 11.90
C SER A 133 3.11 15.54 12.64
N ASP A 134 3.59 16.04 13.78
CA ASP A 134 2.82 16.95 14.66
C ASP A 134 1.40 16.43 14.94
N ALA A 135 1.30 15.11 15.16
CA ALA A 135 0.03 14.41 15.30
C ALA A 135 -0.59 14.58 16.68
N ASP A 136 -1.91 14.81 16.72
CA ASP A 136 -2.71 14.74 17.93
C ASP A 136 -2.83 13.30 18.41
N VAL A 137 -2.97 12.37 17.47
CA VAL A 137 -3.13 10.93 17.71
C VAL A 137 -2.21 10.10 16.82
N VAL A 138 -1.48 9.18 17.43
CA VAL A 138 -0.68 8.14 16.75
C VAL A 138 -1.39 6.81 16.91
N ILE A 139 -1.73 6.16 15.80
CA ILE A 139 -2.30 4.81 15.78
C ILE A 139 -1.20 3.85 15.36
N THR A 140 -0.80 2.96 16.26
CA THR A 140 0.23 1.95 16.02
C THR A 140 -0.41 0.56 15.97
N GLU A 141 -0.38 -0.06 14.81
CA GLU A 141 -0.76 -1.47 14.66
C GLU A 141 0.42 -2.38 14.99
N ILE A 142 0.17 -3.42 15.79
CA ILE A 142 1.15 -4.44 16.11
C ILE A 142 0.85 -5.67 15.24
N GLY A 143 1.80 -5.99 14.35
CA GLY A 143 1.75 -7.17 13.50
C GLY A 143 1.81 -8.47 14.28
N GLY A 144 1.46 -9.57 13.61
CA GLY A 144 1.38 -10.90 14.23
C GLY A 144 0.13 -11.11 15.08
N THR A 145 0.15 -12.19 15.81
CA THR A 145 -0.95 -12.64 16.69
C THR A 145 -0.48 -12.58 18.14
N ILE A 146 -1.34 -12.17 19.05
CA ILE A 146 -1.04 -12.19 20.49
C ILE A 146 -0.67 -13.63 20.89
N GLY A 147 0.43 -13.78 21.61
CA GLY A 147 1.01 -15.07 21.98
C GLY A 147 2.22 -15.48 21.14
N ASP A 148 2.38 -14.90 19.95
CA ASP A 148 3.56 -15.15 19.11
C ASP A 148 4.84 -14.59 19.76
N ILE A 149 5.90 -15.40 19.76
CA ILE A 149 7.20 -15.04 20.38
C ILE A 149 7.75 -13.78 19.72
N GLU A 150 7.60 -13.65 18.41
CA GLU A 150 8.16 -12.58 17.59
C GLU A 150 7.60 -11.20 17.97
N SER A 151 6.34 -11.14 18.42
CA SER A 151 5.66 -9.87 18.77
C SER A 151 5.91 -9.43 20.22
N GLN A 152 6.46 -10.29 21.09
CA GLN A 152 6.64 -10.00 22.51
C GLN A 152 7.44 -8.72 22.80
N PRO A 153 8.58 -8.41 22.14
CA PRO A 153 9.31 -7.16 22.38
C PRO A 153 8.48 -5.91 22.05
N PHE A 154 7.60 -5.98 21.02
CA PHE A 154 6.70 -4.88 20.68
C PHE A 154 5.61 -4.69 21.75
N ILE A 155 4.98 -5.78 22.19
CA ILE A 155 3.96 -5.73 23.27
C ILE A 155 4.57 -5.16 24.56
N GLU A 156 5.77 -5.59 24.93
CA GLU A 156 6.46 -5.05 26.10
C GLU A 156 6.79 -3.55 25.94
N ALA A 157 7.26 -3.14 24.76
CA ALA A 157 7.55 -1.73 24.50
C ALA A 157 6.29 -0.85 24.58
N VAL A 158 5.16 -1.25 24.00
CA VAL A 158 3.92 -0.45 24.06
C VAL A 158 3.30 -0.46 25.45
N ARG A 159 3.48 -1.54 26.24
CA ARG A 159 3.14 -1.57 27.66
C ARG A 159 3.94 -0.52 28.45
N GLN A 160 5.24 -0.41 28.17
CA GLN A 160 6.12 0.61 28.79
C GLN A 160 5.70 2.02 28.36
N ILE A 161 5.40 2.26 27.09
CA ILE A 161 4.88 3.55 26.61
C ILE A 161 3.64 3.96 27.40
N SER A 162 2.69 3.05 27.61
CA SER A 162 1.47 3.34 28.39
C SER A 162 1.76 3.78 29.81
N LEU A 163 2.82 3.21 30.45
CA LEU A 163 3.26 3.66 31.78
C LEU A 163 3.94 5.02 31.74
N GLU A 164 4.73 5.29 30.71
CA GLU A 164 5.50 6.54 30.58
C GLU A 164 4.61 7.74 30.25
N VAL A 165 3.64 7.58 29.36
CA VAL A 165 2.76 8.69 28.94
C VAL A 165 1.51 8.84 29.83
N GLY A 166 1.20 7.82 30.63
CA GLY A 166 -0.03 7.74 31.43
C GLY A 166 -1.19 7.14 30.67
N ARG A 167 -2.10 6.49 31.40
CA ARG A 167 -3.26 5.80 30.82
C ARG A 167 -4.26 6.73 30.15
N GLU A 168 -4.30 7.99 30.55
CA GLU A 168 -5.12 9.04 29.93
C GLU A 168 -4.60 9.47 28.55
N ASN A 169 -3.37 9.06 28.17
CA ASN A 169 -2.72 9.38 26.91
C ASN A 169 -2.45 8.14 26.04
N SER A 170 -2.87 6.94 26.51
CA SER A 170 -2.72 5.69 25.78
C SER A 170 -3.97 4.85 25.82
N LEU A 171 -4.27 4.13 24.71
CA LEU A 171 -5.45 3.29 24.59
C LEU A 171 -5.10 2.01 23.82
N PHE A 172 -5.60 0.87 24.29
CA PHE A 172 -5.41 -0.42 23.64
C PHE A 172 -6.71 -0.91 23.01
N ILE A 173 -6.67 -1.16 21.70
CA ILE A 173 -7.73 -1.81 20.94
C ILE A 173 -7.29 -3.23 20.63
N HIS A 174 -8.12 -4.22 20.97
CA HIS A 174 -7.83 -5.61 20.68
C HIS A 174 -8.86 -6.19 19.71
N VAL A 175 -8.40 -6.60 18.52
CA VAL A 175 -9.24 -7.19 17.48
C VAL A 175 -9.25 -8.70 17.66
N CYS A 176 -10.45 -9.27 17.83
CA CYS A 176 -10.65 -10.69 18.09
C CYS A 176 -11.64 -11.32 17.11
N LEU A 177 -11.47 -12.60 16.81
CA LEU A 177 -12.42 -13.37 16.02
C LEU A 177 -13.56 -13.92 16.91
N VAL A 178 -14.80 -13.76 16.46
CA VAL A 178 -15.99 -14.44 16.97
C VAL A 178 -16.56 -15.30 15.84
N PRO A 179 -16.12 -16.56 15.70
CA PRO A 179 -16.57 -17.42 14.62
C PRO A 179 -18.04 -17.83 14.80
N PHE A 180 -18.75 -17.95 13.68
CA PHE A 180 -20.06 -18.58 13.62
C PHE A 180 -19.89 -20.05 13.25
N LEU A 181 -20.41 -20.95 14.09
CA LEU A 181 -20.38 -22.39 13.83
C LEU A 181 -21.72 -22.85 13.24
N SER A 182 -21.73 -23.11 11.95
CA SER A 182 -22.93 -23.56 11.24
C SER A 182 -23.52 -24.86 11.76
N GLY A 183 -22.69 -25.74 12.36
CA GLY A 183 -23.16 -27.00 12.95
C GLY A 183 -23.97 -26.84 14.23
N SER A 184 -23.76 -25.78 15.00
CA SER A 184 -24.54 -25.45 16.22
C SER A 184 -25.37 -24.17 16.07
N ASP A 185 -25.32 -23.54 14.89
CA ASP A 185 -26.05 -22.32 14.54
C ASP A 185 -25.88 -21.19 15.56
N GLU A 186 -24.66 -20.97 16.02
CA GLU A 186 -24.35 -19.98 17.05
C GLU A 186 -22.95 -19.38 16.91
N HIS A 187 -22.78 -18.14 17.44
CA HIS A 187 -21.47 -17.52 17.60
C HIS A 187 -20.73 -18.06 18.83
N LYS A 188 -19.41 -18.21 18.71
CA LYS A 188 -18.53 -18.68 19.80
C LYS A 188 -17.62 -17.57 20.31
N SER A 189 -17.89 -17.07 21.51
CA SER A 189 -17.10 -16.00 22.15
C SER A 189 -15.80 -16.50 22.83
N LYS A 190 -15.61 -17.82 22.99
CA LYS A 190 -14.44 -18.38 23.69
C LYS A 190 -13.10 -18.00 23.05
N PRO A 191 -12.91 -18.02 21.71
CA PRO A 191 -11.66 -17.61 21.10
C PRO A 191 -11.28 -16.17 21.47
N ALA A 192 -12.23 -15.23 21.41
CA ALA A 192 -12.01 -13.84 21.80
C ALA A 192 -11.63 -13.71 23.28
N GLN A 193 -12.33 -14.42 24.18
CA GLN A 193 -11.99 -14.43 25.62
C GLN A 193 -10.59 -14.94 25.90
N HIS A 194 -10.14 -16.00 25.20
CA HIS A 194 -8.78 -16.53 25.34
C HIS A 194 -7.74 -15.56 24.84
N SER A 195 -7.97 -14.93 23.69
CA SER A 195 -7.07 -13.93 23.12
C SER A 195 -6.87 -12.72 24.05
N VAL A 196 -7.96 -12.22 24.67
CA VAL A 196 -7.87 -11.14 25.66
C VAL A 196 -7.09 -11.59 26.89
N LYS A 197 -7.29 -12.81 27.38
CA LYS A 197 -6.52 -13.35 28.52
C LYS A 197 -5.04 -13.45 28.22
N GLU A 198 -4.67 -13.83 27.01
CA GLU A 198 -3.27 -13.89 26.58
C GLU A 198 -2.63 -12.49 26.61
N LEU A 199 -3.31 -11.48 26.07
CA LEU A 199 -2.86 -10.09 26.13
C LEU A 199 -2.72 -9.59 27.58
N GLN A 200 -3.70 -9.93 28.45
CA GLN A 200 -3.65 -9.59 29.88
C GLN A 200 -2.49 -10.29 30.59
N GLY A 201 -2.17 -11.53 30.19
CA GLY A 201 -0.99 -12.27 30.70
C GLY A 201 0.34 -11.56 30.40
N MET A 202 0.40 -10.76 29.33
CA MET A 202 1.52 -9.90 28.98
C MET A 202 1.48 -8.51 29.67
N GLY A 203 0.54 -8.29 30.59
CA GLY A 203 0.41 -7.03 31.35
C GLY A 203 -0.30 -5.91 30.63
N VAL A 204 -1.00 -6.19 29.54
CA VAL A 204 -1.78 -5.20 28.76
C VAL A 204 -3.29 -5.51 28.91
N ASN A 205 -4.06 -4.53 29.37
CA ASN A 205 -5.51 -4.62 29.41
C ASN A 205 -6.09 -3.83 28.22
N PRO A 206 -6.92 -4.44 27.38
CA PRO A 206 -7.59 -3.72 26.32
C PRO A 206 -8.63 -2.74 26.90
N ASP A 207 -8.71 -1.56 26.29
CA ASP A 207 -9.74 -0.56 26.60
C ASP A 207 -10.96 -0.74 25.68
N VAL A 208 -10.73 -1.19 24.46
CA VAL A 208 -11.75 -1.46 23.44
C VAL A 208 -11.49 -2.83 22.82
N ILE A 209 -12.55 -3.59 22.62
CA ILE A 209 -12.50 -4.89 21.94
C ILE A 209 -13.31 -4.81 20.66
N VAL A 210 -12.66 -5.10 19.53
CA VAL A 210 -13.30 -5.15 18.21
C VAL A 210 -13.53 -6.61 17.84
N LEU A 211 -14.79 -6.99 17.67
CA LEU A 211 -15.23 -8.37 17.39
C LEU A 211 -15.40 -8.58 15.90
N ARG A 212 -14.43 -9.23 15.26
CA ARG A 212 -14.51 -9.63 13.87
C ARG A 212 -15.45 -10.81 13.70
N CYS A 213 -16.45 -10.70 12.86
CA CYS A 213 -17.47 -11.71 12.62
C CYS A 213 -17.98 -11.67 11.17
N ASP A 214 -18.58 -12.76 10.71
CA ASP A 214 -19.16 -12.85 9.36
C ASP A 214 -20.66 -12.54 9.32
N ARG A 215 -21.31 -12.52 10.49
CA ARG A 215 -22.74 -12.25 10.66
C ARG A 215 -22.95 -11.33 11.86
N PRO A 216 -24.05 -10.57 11.92
CA PRO A 216 -24.40 -9.76 13.09
C PRO A 216 -24.41 -10.57 14.38
N LEU A 217 -23.84 -10.00 15.44
CA LEU A 217 -23.72 -10.64 16.74
C LEU A 217 -25.00 -10.44 17.57
N GLU A 218 -25.38 -11.47 18.32
CA GLU A 218 -26.45 -11.36 19.30
C GLU A 218 -26.02 -10.52 20.52
N GLU A 219 -26.96 -9.81 21.11
CA GLU A 219 -26.78 -8.98 22.31
C GLU A 219 -26.08 -9.73 23.47
N SER A 220 -26.34 -11.02 23.57
CA SER A 220 -25.75 -11.92 24.57
C SER A 220 -24.23 -12.02 24.45
N ILE A 221 -23.68 -11.92 23.23
CA ILE A 221 -22.24 -11.98 22.96
C ILE A 221 -21.56 -10.71 23.49
N PHE A 222 -22.11 -9.52 23.22
CA PHE A 222 -21.59 -8.25 23.75
C PHE A 222 -21.53 -8.27 25.29
N ASN A 223 -22.60 -8.65 25.94
CA ASN A 223 -22.66 -8.74 27.40
C ASN A 223 -21.65 -9.75 27.97
N LYS A 224 -21.50 -10.90 27.30
CA LYS A 224 -20.54 -11.93 27.70
C LYS A 224 -19.10 -11.46 27.54
N ILE A 225 -18.75 -10.85 26.42
CA ILE A 225 -17.40 -10.32 26.19
C ILE A 225 -17.09 -9.19 27.18
N ALA A 226 -17.99 -8.23 27.37
CA ALA A 226 -17.82 -7.15 28.33
C ALA A 226 -17.50 -7.68 29.73
N LEU A 227 -18.28 -8.66 30.20
CA LEU A 227 -18.10 -9.28 31.53
C LEU A 227 -16.77 -10.05 31.64
N PHE A 228 -16.48 -10.95 30.69
CA PHE A 228 -15.31 -11.84 30.77
C PHE A 228 -13.98 -11.16 30.43
N CYS A 229 -14.01 -10.07 29.69
CA CYS A 229 -12.83 -9.30 29.29
C CYS A 229 -12.64 -8.02 30.11
N ASN A 230 -13.52 -7.77 31.10
CA ASN A 230 -13.42 -6.63 32.02
C ASN A 230 -13.40 -5.25 31.32
N VAL A 231 -14.30 -5.09 30.33
CA VAL A 231 -14.52 -3.80 29.65
C VAL A 231 -16.00 -3.41 29.76
N SER A 232 -16.31 -2.11 29.65
CA SER A 232 -17.70 -1.69 29.56
C SER A 232 -18.31 -2.12 28.22
N LYS A 233 -19.62 -2.39 28.20
CA LYS A 233 -20.30 -2.86 26.99
C LYS A 233 -20.14 -1.90 25.80
N GLU A 234 -20.14 -0.60 26.05
CA GLU A 234 -19.90 0.43 25.03
C GLU A 234 -18.53 0.32 24.35
N CYS A 235 -17.56 -0.38 24.98
CA CYS A 235 -16.23 -0.62 24.45
C CYS A 235 -16.11 -1.95 23.66
N VAL A 236 -17.22 -2.66 23.46
CA VAL A 236 -17.26 -3.87 22.62
C VAL A 236 -17.89 -3.51 21.28
N ILE A 237 -17.08 -3.50 20.24
CA ILE A 237 -17.42 -2.99 18.91
C ILE A 237 -17.55 -4.16 17.94
N GLU A 238 -18.63 -4.21 17.19
CA GLU A 238 -18.82 -5.18 16.11
C GLU A 238 -18.08 -4.76 14.84
N ASN A 239 -17.46 -5.74 14.16
CA ASN A 239 -16.79 -5.58 12.88
C ASN A 239 -17.17 -6.73 11.94
N ILE A 240 -18.23 -6.53 11.16
CA ILE A 240 -18.77 -7.55 10.24
C ILE A 240 -17.95 -7.56 8.94
N THR A 241 -17.88 -8.73 8.29
CA THR A 241 -17.32 -8.86 6.94
C THR A 241 -18.10 -8.02 5.94
N LEU A 242 -17.41 -7.13 5.24
CA LEU A 242 -17.98 -6.20 4.26
C LEU A 242 -17.61 -6.62 2.84
N SER A 243 -18.50 -6.35 1.89
CA SER A 243 -18.23 -6.51 0.45
C SER A 243 -17.32 -5.40 -0.11
N CYS A 244 -17.30 -4.24 0.54
CA CYS A 244 -16.45 -3.11 0.22
C CYS A 244 -15.72 -2.63 1.48
N LEU A 245 -14.39 -2.66 1.47
CA LEU A 245 -13.59 -2.26 2.63
C LEU A 245 -13.79 -0.80 3.02
N TYR A 246 -14.09 0.09 2.07
CA TYR A 246 -14.33 1.51 2.35
C TYR A 246 -15.61 1.80 3.13
N GLU A 247 -16.47 0.80 3.35
CA GLU A 247 -17.61 0.92 4.26
C GLU A 247 -17.23 0.78 5.74
N ALA A 248 -16.03 0.25 6.03
CA ALA A 248 -15.61 -0.05 7.39
C ALA A 248 -15.66 1.15 8.35
N PRO A 249 -15.24 2.38 7.97
CA PRO A 249 -15.41 3.54 8.84
C PRO A 249 -16.87 3.77 9.25
N LEU A 250 -17.80 3.73 8.29
CA LEU A 250 -19.22 3.95 8.56
C LEU A 250 -19.81 2.85 9.45
N MET A 251 -19.42 1.60 9.23
CA MET A 251 -19.87 0.46 10.04
C MET A 251 -19.36 0.58 11.49
N LEU A 252 -18.09 0.90 11.68
CA LEU A 252 -17.48 1.03 13.00
C LEU A 252 -18.04 2.25 13.76
N GLU A 253 -18.37 3.33 13.06
CA GLU A 253 -18.99 4.51 13.67
C GLU A 253 -20.44 4.28 14.09
N LYS A 254 -21.19 3.39 13.43
CA LYS A 254 -22.50 2.94 13.92
C LYS A 254 -22.43 2.33 15.33
N SER A 255 -21.28 1.75 15.68
CA SER A 255 -20.98 1.27 17.03
C SER A 255 -20.30 2.33 17.91
N ASN A 256 -20.27 3.60 17.49
CA ASN A 256 -19.67 4.75 18.17
C ASN A 256 -18.17 4.59 18.48
N LEU A 257 -17.39 3.89 17.62
CA LEU A 257 -15.98 3.62 17.89
C LEU A 257 -15.19 4.91 18.17
N SER A 258 -15.32 5.92 17.33
CA SER A 258 -14.55 7.15 17.48
C SER A 258 -14.96 7.95 18.72
N SER A 259 -16.24 7.97 19.08
CA SER A 259 -16.75 8.63 20.30
C SER A 259 -16.24 7.92 21.57
N VAL A 260 -16.21 6.58 21.58
CA VAL A 260 -15.63 5.78 22.67
C VAL A 260 -14.14 6.10 22.83
N VAL A 261 -13.39 6.15 21.74
CA VAL A 261 -11.95 6.48 21.74
C VAL A 261 -11.72 7.90 22.24
N CYS A 262 -12.45 8.90 21.73
CA CYS A 262 -12.33 10.29 22.17
C CYS A 262 -12.63 10.43 23.67
N LYS A 263 -13.69 9.80 24.16
CA LYS A 263 -14.05 9.79 25.58
C LYS A 263 -12.94 9.18 26.45
N ARG A 264 -12.36 8.05 26.04
CA ARG A 264 -11.29 7.35 26.79
C ARG A 264 -9.99 8.14 26.85
N LEU A 265 -9.65 8.84 25.78
CA LEU A 265 -8.41 9.64 25.67
C LEU A 265 -8.61 11.13 26.09
N ASN A 266 -9.80 11.51 26.57
CA ASN A 266 -10.15 12.89 26.87
C ASN A 266 -9.83 13.84 25.70
N LEU A 267 -10.20 13.45 24.47
CA LEU A 267 -10.08 14.27 23.29
C LEU A 267 -11.36 15.09 23.12
N ASP A 268 -11.20 16.41 23.13
CA ASP A 268 -12.28 17.36 22.83
C ASP A 268 -12.33 17.56 21.31
N ALA A 269 -13.20 16.79 20.66
CA ALA A 269 -13.37 16.80 19.22
C ALA A 269 -14.85 16.71 18.84
N PRO A 270 -15.30 17.40 17.78
CA PRO A 270 -16.70 17.34 17.31
C PRO A 270 -17.07 15.94 16.84
N GLU A 271 -18.35 15.72 16.55
CA GLU A 271 -18.79 14.52 15.84
C GLU A 271 -18.15 14.44 14.44
N PRO A 272 -17.88 13.24 13.88
CA PRO A 272 -17.17 13.12 12.62
C PRO A 272 -18.03 13.60 11.45
N ASP A 273 -17.47 14.42 10.59
CA ASP A 273 -18.09 14.76 9.30
C ASP A 273 -17.78 13.65 8.29
N LEU A 274 -18.77 12.83 7.99
CA LEU A 274 -18.67 11.68 7.10
C LEU A 274 -19.40 11.88 5.76
N ALA A 275 -19.93 13.07 5.47
CA ALA A 275 -20.75 13.32 4.28
C ALA A 275 -20.05 12.96 2.96
N GLU A 276 -18.78 13.38 2.79
CA GLU A 276 -17.97 13.03 1.62
C GLU A 276 -17.75 11.51 1.49
N TRP A 277 -17.52 10.85 2.64
CA TRP A 277 -17.29 9.41 2.67
C TRP A 277 -18.57 8.61 2.39
N GLU A 278 -19.70 9.06 2.89
CA GLU A 278 -21.03 8.48 2.61
C GLU A 278 -21.39 8.62 1.12
N GLU A 279 -21.11 9.79 0.51
CA GLU A 279 -21.28 10.01 -0.93
C GLU A 279 -20.40 9.04 -1.75
N LEU A 280 -19.12 8.87 -1.35
CA LEU A 280 -18.21 7.91 -1.98
C LEU A 280 -18.79 6.49 -1.93
N ILE A 281 -19.28 6.04 -0.77
CA ILE A 281 -19.88 4.71 -0.61
C ILE A 281 -21.15 4.58 -1.44
N GLY A 282 -21.97 5.62 -1.50
CA GLY A 282 -23.14 5.68 -2.40
C GLY A 282 -22.74 5.47 -3.86
N ARG A 283 -21.69 6.15 -4.32
CA ARG A 283 -21.13 5.96 -5.67
C ARG A 283 -20.59 4.55 -5.88
N ILE A 284 -19.90 3.97 -4.91
CA ILE A 284 -19.36 2.60 -5.00
C ILE A 284 -20.49 1.56 -5.16
N LYS A 285 -21.60 1.72 -4.46
CA LYS A 285 -22.73 0.77 -4.43
C LYS A 285 -23.74 0.94 -5.57
N ALA A 286 -23.74 2.07 -6.25
CA ALA A 286 -24.67 2.32 -7.37
C ALA A 286 -24.48 1.28 -8.49
N GLU A 287 -25.57 0.92 -9.17
CA GLU A 287 -25.48 0.15 -10.42
C GLU A 287 -24.73 0.93 -11.49
N LYS A 288 -23.86 0.26 -12.23
CA LYS A 288 -22.92 0.89 -13.17
C LYS A 288 -22.65 0.00 -14.37
N ASP A 289 -22.37 0.67 -15.49
CA ASP A 289 -21.72 0.02 -16.61
C ASP A 289 -20.33 -0.47 -16.23
N SER A 290 -19.91 -1.58 -16.79
CA SER A 290 -18.61 -2.17 -16.49
C SER A 290 -17.61 -2.00 -17.63
N VAL A 291 -16.36 -1.68 -17.27
CA VAL A 291 -15.22 -1.67 -18.19
C VAL A 291 -14.22 -2.73 -17.76
N THR A 292 -13.77 -3.57 -18.71
CA THR A 292 -12.78 -4.62 -18.44
C THR A 292 -11.38 -4.12 -18.77
N ILE A 293 -10.48 -4.16 -17.78
CA ILE A 293 -9.06 -3.81 -17.91
C ILE A 293 -8.23 -5.09 -17.78
N GLY A 294 -7.37 -5.36 -18.78
CA GLY A 294 -6.38 -6.42 -18.71
C GLY A 294 -5.16 -5.97 -17.90
N LEU A 295 -4.93 -6.57 -16.73
CA LEU A 295 -3.71 -6.39 -15.95
C LEU A 295 -2.75 -7.53 -16.30
N VAL A 296 -1.69 -7.20 -17.05
CA VAL A 296 -0.69 -8.16 -17.53
C VAL A 296 0.51 -8.13 -16.59
N GLY A 297 0.71 -9.19 -15.83
CA GLY A 297 1.75 -9.20 -14.79
C GLY A 297 2.35 -10.57 -14.51
N LYS A 298 3.46 -10.56 -13.76
CA LYS A 298 4.20 -11.76 -13.33
C LYS A 298 3.61 -12.42 -12.09
N TYR A 299 2.89 -11.66 -11.24
CA TYR A 299 2.45 -12.08 -9.91
C TYR A 299 0.94 -12.18 -9.79
N VAL A 300 0.24 -12.36 -10.92
CA VAL A 300 -1.24 -12.35 -10.97
C VAL A 300 -1.93 -13.47 -10.19
N GLN A 301 -1.19 -14.48 -9.75
CA GLN A 301 -1.72 -15.56 -8.89
C GLN A 301 -1.97 -15.08 -7.45
N LEU A 302 -1.26 -14.04 -6.99
CA LEU A 302 -1.50 -13.36 -5.71
C LEU A 302 -1.90 -11.90 -6.01
N HIS A 303 -3.18 -11.60 -5.92
CA HIS A 303 -3.70 -10.27 -6.24
C HIS A 303 -3.12 -9.16 -5.37
N ASP A 304 -2.73 -9.47 -4.13
CA ASP A 304 -2.10 -8.51 -3.21
C ASP A 304 -0.74 -8.01 -3.71
N ALA A 305 -0.09 -8.71 -4.64
CA ALA A 305 1.13 -8.23 -5.29
C ALA A 305 0.93 -6.97 -6.15
N TYR A 306 -0.31 -6.69 -6.53
CA TYR A 306 -0.72 -5.52 -7.32
C TYR A 306 -1.89 -4.76 -6.67
N LEU A 307 -1.98 -4.81 -5.35
CA LEU A 307 -3.11 -4.25 -4.59
C LEU A 307 -3.32 -2.76 -4.90
N SER A 308 -2.26 -1.95 -4.83
CA SER A 308 -2.37 -0.50 -5.09
C SER A 308 -2.75 -0.18 -6.53
N VAL A 309 -2.29 -0.97 -7.51
CA VAL A 309 -2.70 -0.82 -8.92
C VAL A 309 -4.18 -1.14 -9.08
N ALA A 310 -4.64 -2.26 -8.49
CA ALA A 310 -6.04 -2.65 -8.54
C ALA A 310 -6.96 -1.62 -7.86
N GLU A 311 -6.55 -1.10 -6.70
CA GLU A 311 -7.29 -0.05 -6.01
C GLU A 311 -7.30 1.26 -6.81
N ALA A 312 -6.18 1.68 -7.39
CA ALA A 312 -6.11 2.89 -8.21
C ALA A 312 -7.02 2.82 -9.45
N LEU A 313 -7.12 1.64 -10.09
CA LEU A 313 -8.08 1.39 -11.18
C LEU A 313 -9.53 1.54 -10.69
N ARG A 314 -9.86 0.94 -9.53
CA ARG A 314 -11.20 1.05 -8.92
C ARG A 314 -11.53 2.48 -8.52
N HIS A 315 -10.58 3.23 -7.93
CA HIS A 315 -10.75 4.64 -7.58
C HIS A 315 -11.13 5.48 -8.80
N ALA A 316 -10.43 5.29 -9.93
CA ALA A 316 -10.77 5.95 -11.17
C ALA A 316 -12.17 5.53 -11.69
N GLY A 317 -12.52 4.25 -11.54
CA GLY A 317 -13.86 3.75 -11.84
C GLY A 317 -14.94 4.45 -11.00
N TYR A 318 -14.72 4.60 -9.69
CA TYR A 318 -15.65 5.32 -8.80
C TYR A 318 -15.86 6.77 -9.22
N PHE A 319 -14.78 7.42 -9.68
CA PHE A 319 -14.85 8.79 -10.16
C PHE A 319 -15.76 8.94 -11.41
N TYR A 320 -15.67 7.98 -12.35
CA TYR A 320 -16.50 7.98 -13.58
C TYR A 320 -17.83 7.24 -13.42
N ASN A 321 -18.19 6.84 -12.21
CA ASN A 321 -19.35 6.02 -11.94
C ASN A 321 -19.39 4.74 -12.81
N ALA A 322 -18.25 4.07 -12.96
CA ALA A 322 -18.07 2.83 -13.71
C ALA A 322 -17.53 1.71 -12.83
N GLN A 323 -17.96 0.48 -13.09
CA GLN A 323 -17.38 -0.70 -12.46
C GLN A 323 -16.16 -1.19 -13.25
N VAL A 324 -14.96 -1.10 -12.67
CA VAL A 324 -13.76 -1.67 -13.28
C VAL A 324 -13.67 -3.16 -12.95
N LYS A 325 -13.72 -3.99 -13.99
CA LYS A 325 -13.44 -5.42 -13.93
C LYS A 325 -12.00 -5.67 -14.34
N ILE A 326 -11.20 -6.27 -13.47
CA ILE A 326 -9.79 -6.58 -13.75
C ILE A 326 -9.71 -8.01 -14.27
N LYS A 327 -9.26 -8.18 -15.52
CA LYS A 327 -8.87 -9.46 -16.10
C LYS A 327 -7.38 -9.66 -15.77
N TRP A 328 -7.09 -10.56 -14.84
CA TRP A 328 -5.74 -10.90 -14.43
C TRP A 328 -5.10 -11.81 -15.46
N ILE A 329 -4.04 -11.35 -16.12
CA ILE A 329 -3.40 -12.02 -17.25
C ILE A 329 -1.96 -12.35 -16.89
N ASP A 330 -1.63 -13.65 -16.87
CA ASP A 330 -0.28 -14.13 -16.63
C ASP A 330 0.57 -13.92 -17.88
N SER A 331 1.57 -13.05 -17.77
CA SER A 331 2.43 -12.68 -18.90
C SER A 331 3.23 -13.84 -19.47
N GLU A 332 3.51 -14.90 -18.68
CA GLU A 332 4.22 -16.09 -19.17
C GLU A 332 3.38 -16.94 -20.14
N LYS A 333 2.07 -16.77 -20.14
CA LYS A 333 1.13 -17.53 -20.97
C LYS A 333 0.78 -16.83 -22.28
N ILE A 334 1.24 -15.62 -22.49
CA ILE A 334 0.95 -14.85 -23.70
C ILE A 334 1.92 -15.26 -24.81
N THR A 335 1.36 -15.59 -25.97
CA THR A 335 2.07 -15.94 -27.20
C THR A 335 1.42 -15.26 -28.39
N ASN A 336 2.11 -15.18 -29.53
CA ASN A 336 1.55 -14.62 -30.77
C ASN A 336 0.22 -15.30 -31.18
N ASP A 337 0.07 -16.60 -30.89
CA ASP A 337 -1.08 -17.38 -31.34
C ASP A 337 -2.34 -17.14 -30.51
N ASN A 338 -2.24 -16.57 -29.30
CA ASN A 338 -3.37 -16.42 -28.38
C ASN A 338 -3.70 -14.97 -28.00
N LEU A 339 -3.11 -13.97 -28.66
CA LEU A 339 -3.31 -12.55 -28.34
C LEU A 339 -4.78 -12.14 -28.40
N ASP A 340 -5.48 -12.46 -29.50
CA ASP A 340 -6.88 -12.09 -29.68
C ASP A 340 -7.78 -12.71 -28.61
N GLU A 341 -7.58 -13.99 -28.28
CA GLU A 341 -8.32 -14.69 -27.23
C GLU A 341 -8.00 -14.09 -25.85
N THR A 342 -6.71 -13.81 -25.61
CA THR A 342 -6.25 -13.23 -24.33
C THR A 342 -6.84 -11.86 -24.07
N PHE A 343 -6.97 -11.02 -25.09
CA PHE A 343 -7.48 -9.66 -24.95
C PHE A 343 -8.95 -9.48 -25.39
N GLU A 344 -9.66 -10.56 -25.65
CA GLU A 344 -11.10 -10.49 -25.96
C GLU A 344 -11.87 -9.76 -24.85
N GLY A 345 -12.62 -8.73 -25.24
CA GLY A 345 -13.44 -7.90 -24.35
C GLY A 345 -12.65 -6.90 -23.49
N VAL A 346 -11.31 -6.86 -23.58
CA VAL A 346 -10.47 -5.91 -22.86
C VAL A 346 -10.54 -4.53 -23.54
N LYS A 347 -10.79 -3.48 -22.75
CA LYS A 347 -10.88 -2.10 -23.19
C LYS A 347 -9.64 -1.25 -22.89
N GLY A 348 -8.76 -1.73 -22.04
CA GLY A 348 -7.47 -1.11 -21.72
C GLY A 348 -6.52 -2.15 -21.16
N ILE A 349 -5.23 -2.00 -21.42
CA ILE A 349 -4.16 -2.90 -20.96
C ILE A 349 -3.25 -2.13 -20.01
N ILE A 350 -3.01 -2.67 -18.81
CA ILE A 350 -2.06 -2.13 -17.85
C ILE A 350 -0.96 -3.16 -17.58
N VAL A 351 0.31 -2.70 -17.68
CA VAL A 351 1.49 -3.51 -17.32
C VAL A 351 2.13 -2.87 -16.09
N PRO A 352 2.01 -3.48 -14.90
CA PRO A 352 2.55 -2.93 -13.66
C PRO A 352 4.05 -3.16 -13.51
N GLY A 353 4.62 -2.64 -12.42
CA GLY A 353 6.00 -2.87 -12.02
C GLY A 353 6.32 -4.35 -11.73
N GLY A 354 7.59 -4.68 -11.78
CA GLY A 354 8.13 -6.02 -11.49
C GLY A 354 9.63 -6.07 -11.71
N PHE A 355 10.27 -7.15 -11.26
CA PHE A 355 11.71 -7.39 -11.40
C PHE A 355 11.98 -8.75 -12.08
N GLY A 356 13.17 -8.88 -12.71
CA GLY A 356 13.64 -10.10 -13.34
C GLY A 356 13.03 -10.37 -14.71
N ASP A 357 13.49 -11.42 -15.37
CA ASP A 357 13.29 -11.75 -16.78
C ASP A 357 12.00 -12.52 -17.11
N ARG A 358 11.33 -13.07 -16.11
CA ARG A 358 10.16 -13.91 -16.27
C ARG A 358 8.99 -13.16 -16.93
N GLY A 359 8.42 -13.72 -17.99
CA GLY A 359 7.21 -13.22 -18.66
C GLY A 359 7.39 -11.90 -19.44
N ILE A 360 8.63 -11.46 -19.71
CA ILE A 360 8.94 -10.19 -20.40
C ILE A 360 8.41 -10.20 -21.83
N GLU A 361 8.62 -11.26 -22.60
CA GLU A 361 8.17 -11.29 -24.00
C GLU A 361 6.64 -11.22 -24.11
N GLY A 362 5.89 -11.85 -23.18
CA GLY A 362 4.43 -11.71 -23.16
C GLY A 362 3.97 -10.28 -22.81
N MET A 363 4.73 -9.55 -21.99
CA MET A 363 4.46 -8.12 -21.74
C MET A 363 4.74 -7.28 -22.98
N ILE A 364 5.84 -7.56 -23.71
CA ILE A 364 6.19 -6.87 -24.96
C ILE A 364 5.10 -7.10 -26.02
N LEU A 365 4.66 -8.34 -26.21
CA LEU A 365 3.55 -8.68 -27.10
C LEU A 365 2.24 -7.97 -26.71
N SER A 366 2.00 -7.78 -25.42
CA SER A 366 0.83 -7.04 -24.93
C SER A 366 0.90 -5.55 -25.25
N ALA A 367 2.08 -4.95 -25.18
CA ALA A 367 2.30 -3.54 -25.54
C ALA A 367 2.18 -3.35 -27.06
N GLU A 368 2.72 -4.26 -27.87
CA GLU A 368 2.57 -4.29 -29.33
C GLU A 368 1.09 -4.40 -29.72
N TYR A 369 0.38 -5.37 -29.15
CA TYR A 369 -1.04 -5.56 -29.39
C TYR A 369 -1.87 -4.32 -29.05
N ALA A 370 -1.54 -3.66 -27.92
CA ALA A 370 -2.19 -2.41 -27.52
C ALA A 370 -1.95 -1.29 -28.54
N ARG A 371 -0.71 -1.10 -28.98
CA ARG A 371 -0.31 -0.05 -29.95
C ARG A 371 -0.98 -0.27 -31.30
N GLU A 372 -0.91 -1.47 -31.85
CA GLU A 372 -1.44 -1.80 -33.18
C GLU A 372 -2.96 -1.75 -33.22
N ASN A 373 -3.63 -2.21 -32.16
CA ASN A 373 -5.10 -2.21 -32.08
C ASN A 373 -5.68 -0.92 -31.45
N LYS A 374 -4.84 0.09 -31.18
CA LYS A 374 -5.22 1.35 -30.52
C LYS A 374 -6.01 1.13 -29.23
N ILE A 375 -5.60 0.14 -28.44
CA ILE A 375 -6.12 -0.10 -27.10
C ILE A 375 -5.38 0.82 -26.13
N PRO A 376 -6.06 1.54 -25.23
CA PRO A 376 -5.40 2.27 -24.17
C PRO A 376 -4.39 1.40 -23.42
N TYR A 377 -3.15 1.87 -23.33
CA TYR A 377 -2.03 1.20 -22.65
C TYR A 377 -1.50 2.07 -21.53
N PHE A 378 -1.30 1.48 -20.36
CA PHE A 378 -0.65 2.13 -19.23
C PHE A 378 0.48 1.26 -18.69
N GLY A 379 1.73 1.70 -18.89
CA GLY A 379 2.93 1.04 -18.39
C GLY A 379 3.47 1.71 -17.13
N ILE A 380 3.57 0.98 -16.03
CA ILE A 380 4.10 1.48 -14.75
C ILE A 380 5.46 0.83 -14.48
N CYS A 381 6.50 1.62 -14.24
CA CYS A 381 7.87 1.19 -13.93
C CYS A 381 8.40 0.20 -15.00
N LEU A 382 8.41 -1.11 -14.72
CA LEU A 382 8.70 -2.13 -15.73
C LEU A 382 7.81 -1.98 -16.97
N GLY A 383 6.54 -1.66 -16.83
CA GLY A 383 5.62 -1.47 -17.95
C GLY A 383 6.00 -0.33 -18.88
N MET A 384 6.62 0.76 -18.40
CA MET A 384 7.22 1.77 -19.23
C MET A 384 8.43 1.21 -19.99
N GLN A 385 9.31 0.48 -19.30
CA GLN A 385 10.49 -0.13 -19.91
C GLN A 385 10.10 -1.09 -21.04
N ILE A 386 9.07 -1.90 -20.82
CA ILE A 386 8.47 -2.78 -21.83
C ILE A 386 7.97 -1.99 -23.05
N ALA A 387 7.27 -0.88 -22.84
CA ALA A 387 6.81 -0.03 -23.93
C ALA A 387 7.97 0.56 -24.75
N VAL A 388 9.08 0.94 -24.10
CA VAL A 388 10.29 1.44 -24.77
C VAL A 388 10.96 0.33 -25.57
N ILE A 389 11.09 -0.88 -25.02
CA ILE A 389 11.69 -2.03 -25.72
C ILE A 389 10.83 -2.41 -26.94
N GLU A 390 9.51 -2.52 -26.77
CA GLU A 390 8.57 -2.79 -27.87
C GLU A 390 8.72 -1.76 -28.99
N PHE A 391 8.66 -0.48 -28.65
CA PHE A 391 8.77 0.61 -29.61
C PHE A 391 10.14 0.61 -30.34
N ALA A 392 11.21 0.35 -29.61
CA ALA A 392 12.54 0.24 -30.19
C ALA A 392 12.65 -0.91 -31.19
N ARG A 393 12.11 -2.09 -30.86
CA ARG A 393 12.15 -3.29 -31.72
C ARG A 393 11.28 -3.13 -32.97
N ASN A 394 10.02 -2.72 -32.79
CA ASN A 394 8.99 -2.85 -33.82
C ASN A 394 8.74 -1.54 -34.59
N VAL A 395 9.04 -0.37 -34.01
CA VAL A 395 8.84 0.93 -34.68
C VAL A 395 10.17 1.54 -35.11
N ALA A 396 11.18 1.61 -34.21
CA ALA A 396 12.48 2.17 -34.53
C ALA A 396 13.42 1.19 -35.26
N GLY A 397 13.06 -0.09 -35.38
CA GLY A 397 13.80 -1.11 -36.14
C GLY A 397 15.07 -1.64 -35.46
N ILE A 398 15.25 -1.42 -34.17
CA ILE A 398 16.37 -1.92 -33.36
C ILE A 398 15.99 -3.33 -32.83
N LYS A 399 16.10 -4.33 -33.70
CA LYS A 399 15.55 -5.68 -33.50
C LYS A 399 16.03 -6.41 -32.23
N ASP A 400 17.22 -6.09 -31.74
CA ASP A 400 17.85 -6.66 -30.54
C ASP A 400 17.81 -5.70 -29.34
N ALA A 401 16.94 -4.69 -29.38
CA ALA A 401 16.73 -3.78 -28.25
C ALA A 401 16.21 -4.55 -27.03
N ASP A 402 16.82 -4.34 -25.87
CA ASP A 402 16.43 -4.98 -24.62
C ASP A 402 16.83 -4.17 -23.40
N SER A 403 16.60 -4.71 -22.21
CA SER A 403 17.06 -4.19 -20.92
C SER A 403 18.35 -4.87 -20.48
N GLY A 404 19.26 -4.12 -19.87
CA GLY A 404 20.41 -4.67 -19.16
C GLY A 404 20.03 -5.59 -18.00
N GLU A 405 18.79 -5.50 -17.48
CA GLU A 405 18.27 -6.40 -16.45
C GLU A 405 18.00 -7.83 -16.97
N PHE A 406 17.53 -7.96 -18.23
CA PHE A 406 17.07 -9.24 -18.77
C PHE A 406 18.10 -9.88 -19.70
N ALA A 407 18.91 -9.07 -20.35
CA ALA A 407 19.86 -9.48 -21.37
C ALA A 407 21.20 -8.76 -21.22
N GLU A 408 22.02 -9.20 -20.27
CA GLU A 408 23.33 -8.59 -19.99
C GLU A 408 24.24 -8.49 -21.22
N LEU A 409 24.16 -9.44 -22.16
CA LEU A 409 24.95 -9.51 -23.37
C LEU A 409 24.32 -8.78 -24.56
N CYS A 410 23.15 -8.17 -24.41
CA CYS A 410 22.48 -7.40 -25.46
C CYS A 410 23.36 -6.18 -25.85
N LYS A 411 23.46 -5.92 -27.15
CA LYS A 411 24.23 -4.75 -27.66
C LYS A 411 23.43 -3.47 -27.50
N ASN A 412 22.12 -3.52 -27.73
CA ASN A 412 21.25 -2.37 -27.74
C ASN A 412 20.40 -2.32 -26.48
N LYS A 413 21.06 -1.96 -25.38
CA LYS A 413 20.38 -1.76 -24.08
C LYS A 413 19.64 -0.43 -24.08
N VAL A 414 18.39 -0.44 -24.55
CA VAL A 414 17.52 0.77 -24.52
C VAL A 414 17.04 1.10 -23.12
N ILE A 415 17.13 0.14 -22.21
CA ILE A 415 16.98 0.26 -20.77
C ILE A 415 18.26 -0.25 -20.12
N ASP A 416 18.88 0.54 -19.25
CA ASP A 416 20.15 0.18 -18.61
C ASP A 416 20.19 0.69 -17.16
N PHE A 417 21.26 0.36 -16.44
CA PHE A 417 21.47 0.84 -15.08
C PHE A 417 21.40 2.37 -14.98
N MET A 418 20.74 2.82 -13.94
CA MET A 418 20.83 4.21 -13.53
C MET A 418 22.28 4.57 -13.13
N PRO A 419 22.78 5.78 -13.42
CA PRO A 419 24.11 6.20 -13.01
C PRO A 419 24.39 5.95 -11.53
N GLY A 420 25.47 5.24 -11.22
CA GLY A 420 25.85 4.88 -9.85
C GLY A 420 25.24 3.58 -9.32
N GLN A 421 24.46 2.87 -10.12
CA GLN A 421 23.96 1.52 -9.82
C GLN A 421 24.83 0.44 -10.47
N SER A 422 24.92 -0.73 -9.86
CA SER A 422 25.58 -1.93 -10.40
C SER A 422 25.06 -3.18 -9.72
N ASP A 423 25.39 -4.37 -10.25
CA ASP A 423 25.05 -5.66 -9.64
C ASP A 423 25.86 -5.97 -8.37
N GLU A 424 26.95 -5.23 -8.12
CA GLU A 424 27.82 -5.40 -6.94
C GLU A 424 27.28 -4.72 -5.67
N ILE A 425 26.22 -3.90 -5.80
CA ILE A 425 25.62 -3.18 -4.69
C ILE A 425 24.58 -4.07 -4.01
N ASP A 426 24.46 -3.98 -2.68
CA ASP A 426 23.41 -4.65 -1.90
C ASP A 426 22.02 -4.43 -2.53
N LYS A 427 21.21 -5.47 -2.62
CA LYS A 427 19.90 -5.38 -3.30
C LYS A 427 18.85 -4.61 -2.48
N GLY A 428 18.95 -4.59 -1.16
CA GLY A 428 18.01 -3.90 -0.27
C GLY A 428 18.37 -2.42 -0.06
N GLY A 429 17.40 -1.51 -0.18
CA GLY A 429 17.55 -0.09 0.14
C GLY A 429 18.46 0.72 -0.79
N THR A 430 18.83 0.19 -1.97
CA THR A 430 19.77 0.85 -2.92
C THR A 430 19.10 1.30 -4.21
N LEU A 431 17.82 1.06 -4.38
CA LEU A 431 17.02 1.54 -5.50
C LEU A 431 16.84 3.06 -5.44
N ARG A 432 16.40 3.68 -6.54
CA ARG A 432 15.84 5.03 -6.51
C ARG A 432 14.46 4.94 -5.86
N LEU A 433 14.37 5.40 -4.61
CA LEU A 433 13.22 5.23 -3.73
C LEU A 433 12.62 6.57 -3.29
N GLY A 434 11.29 6.65 -3.27
CA GLY A 434 10.56 7.82 -2.79
C GLY A 434 10.21 8.82 -3.88
N ALA A 435 9.77 9.98 -3.46
CA ALA A 435 9.25 11.01 -4.35
C ALA A 435 10.38 11.82 -5.00
N TYR A 436 10.29 11.93 -6.33
CA TYR A 436 11.20 12.77 -7.13
C TYR A 436 10.39 13.67 -8.06
N PRO A 437 10.91 14.87 -8.35
CA PRO A 437 10.27 15.81 -9.25
C PRO A 437 10.42 15.37 -10.71
N CYS A 438 9.37 15.64 -11.50
CA CYS A 438 9.35 15.45 -12.95
C CYS A 438 8.74 16.67 -13.63
N VAL A 439 9.35 17.11 -14.73
CA VAL A 439 8.89 18.21 -15.59
C VAL A 439 8.19 17.62 -16.81
N ILE A 440 6.91 17.93 -16.95
CA ILE A 440 6.06 17.44 -18.04
C ILE A 440 6.15 18.38 -19.24
N LYS A 441 6.27 17.78 -20.43
CA LYS A 441 6.29 18.49 -21.72
C LYS A 441 4.88 19.01 -22.05
N PRO A 442 4.71 20.31 -22.39
CA PRO A 442 3.44 20.86 -22.81
C PRO A 442 2.87 20.18 -24.06
N GLY A 443 1.54 20.12 -24.15
CA GLY A 443 0.79 19.53 -25.28
C GLY A 443 0.65 18.01 -25.23
N THR A 444 1.17 17.35 -24.20
CA THR A 444 1.19 15.90 -24.05
C THR A 444 -0.08 15.36 -23.36
N VAL A 445 -0.30 14.04 -23.43
CA VAL A 445 -1.35 13.35 -22.66
C VAL A 445 -1.09 13.51 -21.14
N MET A 446 0.19 13.49 -20.76
CA MET A 446 0.62 13.73 -19.39
C MET A 446 0.14 15.08 -18.87
N GLU A 447 0.39 16.17 -19.59
CA GLU A 447 -0.07 17.50 -19.20
C GLU A 447 -1.60 17.57 -19.09
N LYS A 448 -2.32 16.97 -20.05
CA LYS A 448 -3.79 16.92 -20.01
C LYS A 448 -4.33 16.19 -18.78
N CYS A 449 -3.66 15.13 -18.35
CA CYS A 449 -4.05 14.37 -17.15
C CYS A 449 -3.79 15.13 -15.87
N TYR A 450 -2.58 15.68 -15.69
CA TYR A 450 -2.18 16.36 -14.44
C TYR A 450 -2.68 17.80 -14.33
N GLY A 451 -2.90 18.48 -15.47
CA GLY A 451 -3.25 19.90 -15.51
C GLY A 451 -2.15 20.84 -15.03
N LYS A 452 -0.90 20.36 -14.97
CA LYS A 452 0.29 21.11 -14.55
C LYS A 452 1.56 20.50 -15.16
N THR A 453 2.64 21.27 -15.20
CA THR A 453 3.92 20.87 -15.82
C THR A 453 4.97 20.38 -14.82
N GLU A 454 4.78 20.60 -13.53
CA GLU A 454 5.68 20.10 -12.48
C GLU A 454 4.92 19.16 -11.55
N ILE A 455 5.44 17.95 -11.38
CA ILE A 455 4.88 16.91 -10.53
C ILE A 455 5.97 16.29 -9.66
N SER A 456 5.56 15.56 -8.65
CA SER A 456 6.44 14.74 -7.83
C SER A 456 5.77 13.40 -7.60
N GLU A 457 6.47 12.30 -7.93
CA GLU A 457 5.93 10.95 -7.88
C GLU A 457 6.91 9.98 -7.24
N ARG A 458 6.40 8.88 -6.67
CA ARG A 458 7.21 7.90 -5.93
C ARG A 458 7.84 6.89 -6.88
N HIS A 459 9.12 6.62 -6.69
CA HIS A 459 9.92 5.71 -7.49
C HIS A 459 10.32 4.46 -6.69
N ARG A 460 10.54 3.35 -7.43
CA ARG A 460 11.11 2.11 -6.93
C ARG A 460 11.76 1.36 -8.08
N HIS A 461 12.94 1.80 -8.55
CA HIS A 461 13.62 1.16 -9.68
C HIS A 461 15.14 1.33 -9.61
N ARG A 462 15.85 0.50 -10.38
CA ARG A 462 17.31 0.49 -10.56
C ARG A 462 17.69 0.75 -12.02
N TYR A 463 16.86 0.28 -12.94
CA TYR A 463 17.03 0.44 -14.37
C TYR A 463 16.15 1.57 -14.89
N GLU A 464 16.60 2.21 -15.96
CA GLU A 464 15.90 3.35 -16.56
C GLU A 464 16.16 3.45 -18.06
N PHE A 465 15.47 4.38 -18.70
CA PHE A 465 15.65 4.71 -20.12
C PHE A 465 17.09 5.13 -20.41
N ASN A 466 17.74 4.46 -21.39
CA ASN A 466 19.11 4.79 -21.80
C ASN A 466 19.13 6.00 -22.73
N ASN A 467 19.76 7.08 -22.28
CA ASN A 467 19.83 8.35 -22.99
C ASN A 467 20.53 8.29 -24.37
N ASP A 468 21.37 7.28 -24.61
CA ASP A 468 22.03 7.09 -25.92
C ASP A 468 21.01 6.84 -27.03
N TYR A 469 19.83 6.33 -26.71
CA TYR A 469 18.75 6.07 -27.65
C TYR A 469 17.71 7.18 -27.74
N ARG A 470 17.83 8.25 -26.94
CA ARG A 470 16.85 9.34 -26.86
C ARG A 470 16.51 9.90 -28.22
N GLN A 471 17.52 10.35 -28.96
CA GLN A 471 17.34 10.96 -30.29
C GLN A 471 16.73 9.97 -31.29
N THR A 472 17.19 8.72 -31.31
CA THR A 472 16.72 7.68 -32.24
C THR A 472 15.23 7.37 -32.02
N LEU A 473 14.81 7.22 -30.76
CA LEU A 473 13.43 6.89 -30.44
C LEU A 473 12.48 8.08 -30.64
N GLU A 474 12.93 9.33 -30.36
CA GLU A 474 12.13 10.53 -30.63
C GLU A 474 11.95 10.73 -32.15
N GLN A 475 12.98 10.49 -32.98
CA GLN A 475 12.87 10.54 -34.44
C GLN A 475 11.94 9.48 -35.01
N ALA A 476 11.82 8.33 -34.35
CA ALA A 476 10.88 7.28 -34.70
C ALA A 476 9.44 7.58 -34.25
N GLY A 477 9.20 8.64 -33.44
CA GLY A 477 7.88 9.09 -33.01
C GLY A 477 7.53 8.84 -31.54
N LEU A 478 8.46 8.33 -30.72
CA LEU A 478 8.24 8.24 -29.27
C LEU A 478 8.33 9.64 -28.65
N THR A 479 7.33 10.02 -27.87
CA THR A 479 7.35 11.29 -27.16
C THR A 479 7.87 11.08 -25.75
N LEU A 480 8.99 11.75 -25.41
CA LEU A 480 9.47 11.84 -24.04
C LEU A 480 8.67 12.95 -23.35
N SER A 481 7.61 12.56 -22.65
CA SER A 481 6.60 13.48 -22.14
C SER A 481 6.88 14.00 -20.73
N GLY A 482 7.84 13.41 -20.01
CA GLY A 482 8.30 13.87 -18.71
C GLY A 482 9.77 13.53 -18.48
N ILE A 483 10.50 14.48 -17.92
CA ILE A 483 11.95 14.35 -17.63
C ILE A 483 12.27 14.88 -16.24
N SER A 484 13.38 14.44 -15.64
CA SER A 484 13.89 15.02 -14.40
C SER A 484 14.27 16.50 -14.60
N PRO A 485 14.24 17.35 -13.56
CA PRO A 485 14.53 18.78 -13.70
C PRO A 485 15.92 19.09 -14.24
N ASP A 486 16.89 18.22 -14.02
CA ASP A 486 18.26 18.33 -14.55
C ASP A 486 18.37 17.83 -16.02
N GLY A 487 17.28 17.29 -16.58
CA GLY A 487 17.22 16.79 -17.95
C GLY A 487 17.84 15.41 -18.17
N ASN A 488 18.35 14.76 -17.13
CA ASN A 488 19.15 13.54 -17.27
C ASN A 488 18.33 12.26 -17.34
N LEU A 489 17.13 12.23 -16.72
CA LEU A 489 16.30 11.02 -16.60
C LEU A 489 15.00 11.19 -17.40
N VAL A 490 14.64 10.18 -18.17
CA VAL A 490 13.34 10.09 -18.83
C VAL A 490 12.36 9.41 -17.90
N GLU A 491 11.41 10.18 -17.39
CA GLU A 491 10.45 9.73 -16.38
C GLU A 491 9.16 9.19 -17.00
N THR A 492 8.79 9.69 -18.20
CA THR A 492 7.57 9.27 -18.89
C THR A 492 7.73 9.29 -20.41
N VAL A 493 7.06 8.34 -21.05
CA VAL A 493 6.97 8.23 -22.52
C VAL A 493 5.52 8.10 -22.96
N GLU A 494 5.20 8.57 -24.19
CA GLU A 494 3.89 8.40 -24.78
C GLU A 494 3.95 8.28 -26.31
N ILE A 495 2.91 7.66 -26.90
CA ILE A 495 2.66 7.62 -28.34
C ILE A 495 1.47 8.51 -28.65
N ALA A 496 1.72 9.62 -29.38
CA ALA A 496 0.73 10.68 -29.60
C ALA A 496 -0.51 10.23 -30.38
N ASP A 497 -0.38 9.31 -31.32
CA ASP A 497 -1.47 8.84 -32.19
C ASP A 497 -2.34 7.75 -31.55
N SER A 498 -2.15 7.46 -30.29
CA SER A 498 -2.95 6.50 -29.52
C SER A 498 -3.93 7.21 -28.58
N PRO A 499 -5.12 6.65 -28.32
CA PRO A 499 -6.09 7.24 -27.38
C PRO A 499 -5.51 7.49 -25.99
N PHE A 500 -4.67 6.58 -25.51
CA PHE A 500 -3.89 6.69 -24.30
C PHE A 500 -2.80 5.59 -24.36
N PHE A 501 -1.57 5.97 -24.70
CA PHE A 501 -0.43 5.07 -24.63
C PHE A 501 0.66 5.78 -23.83
N VAL A 502 0.70 5.49 -22.53
CA VAL A 502 1.55 6.19 -21.58
C VAL A 502 2.36 5.19 -20.77
N GLY A 503 3.66 5.41 -20.68
CA GLY A 503 4.57 4.71 -19.78
C GLY A 503 5.15 5.69 -18.75
N VAL A 504 5.23 5.30 -17.48
CA VAL A 504 5.82 6.09 -16.40
C VAL A 504 6.81 5.25 -15.60
N GLN A 505 7.98 5.81 -15.27
CA GLN A 505 9.01 5.10 -14.50
C GLN A 505 8.69 5.02 -13.02
N TYR A 506 7.88 5.94 -12.52
CA TYR A 506 7.40 6.00 -11.15
C TYR A 506 6.13 5.16 -10.93
N HIS A 507 5.65 5.14 -9.68
CA HIS A 507 4.51 4.36 -9.21
C HIS A 507 3.33 5.25 -8.80
N PRO A 508 2.48 5.70 -9.75
CA PRO A 508 1.37 6.60 -9.46
C PRO A 508 0.27 5.96 -8.62
N GLU A 509 0.20 4.62 -8.58
CA GLU A 509 -0.74 3.85 -7.78
C GLU A 509 -0.62 4.17 -6.28
N PHE A 510 0.58 4.47 -5.78
CA PHE A 510 0.79 4.77 -4.37
C PHE A 510 0.16 6.11 -3.92
N LYS A 511 -0.09 7.02 -4.86
CA LYS A 511 -0.72 8.31 -4.59
C LYS A 511 -2.22 8.36 -4.87
N SER A 512 -2.83 7.24 -5.30
CA SER A 512 -4.27 7.18 -5.55
C SER A 512 -5.06 6.99 -4.26
N ARG A 513 -6.13 7.75 -4.10
CA ARG A 513 -7.07 7.68 -2.97
C ARG A 513 -8.49 7.44 -3.48
N PRO A 514 -9.40 6.80 -2.71
CA PRO A 514 -10.76 6.52 -3.18
C PRO A 514 -11.57 7.79 -3.46
N ASN A 515 -11.37 8.86 -2.69
CA ASN A 515 -11.99 10.16 -2.88
C ASN A 515 -11.18 11.10 -3.80
N LYS A 516 -9.89 10.79 -4.07
CA LYS A 516 -8.98 11.58 -4.88
C LYS A 516 -8.16 10.67 -5.81
N PRO A 517 -8.78 10.07 -6.84
CA PRO A 517 -8.09 9.17 -7.75
C PRO A 517 -6.96 9.85 -8.49
N HIS A 518 -5.86 9.12 -8.69
CA HIS A 518 -4.68 9.65 -9.37
C HIS A 518 -4.99 10.05 -10.82
N PRO A 519 -4.48 11.20 -11.31
CA PRO A 519 -4.80 11.74 -12.63
C PRO A 519 -4.57 10.78 -13.81
N LEU A 520 -3.49 10.01 -13.80
CA LEU A 520 -3.18 9.06 -14.87
C LEU A 520 -4.15 7.88 -14.91
N PHE A 521 -4.56 7.35 -13.77
CA PHE A 521 -5.59 6.32 -13.72
C PHE A 521 -6.94 6.84 -14.21
N LYS A 522 -7.27 8.10 -13.90
CA LYS A 522 -8.45 8.76 -14.47
C LYS A 522 -8.35 8.86 -15.99
N GLY A 523 -7.23 9.34 -16.52
CA GLY A 523 -7.01 9.44 -17.98
C GLY A 523 -7.13 8.09 -18.67
N PHE A 524 -6.50 7.05 -18.11
CA PHE A 524 -6.53 5.69 -18.64
C PHE A 524 -7.95 5.09 -18.65
N ILE A 525 -8.66 5.16 -17.53
CA ILE A 525 -10.04 4.63 -17.44
C ILE A 525 -11.00 5.43 -18.34
N ASN A 526 -10.84 6.76 -18.43
CA ASN A 526 -11.62 7.55 -19.39
C ASN A 526 -11.41 7.10 -20.84
N ALA A 527 -10.17 6.87 -21.24
CA ALA A 527 -9.87 6.37 -22.59
C ALA A 527 -10.46 4.97 -22.83
N ALA A 528 -10.43 4.09 -21.83
CA ALA A 528 -11.00 2.75 -21.91
C ALA A 528 -12.55 2.76 -21.99
N LEU A 529 -13.21 3.68 -21.29
CA LEU A 529 -14.67 3.84 -21.31
C LEU A 529 -15.17 4.39 -22.65
N ASN A 530 -14.38 5.20 -23.34
CA ASN A 530 -14.74 5.82 -24.61
C ASN A 530 -14.37 4.97 -25.85
N ARG A 531 -13.91 3.75 -25.65
CA ARG A 531 -13.60 2.75 -26.68
C ARG A 531 -14.79 1.73 -26.79
#